data_5df5736ef5b4f131dedfe58d7974ee7c
#
_entry.id   5df5736ef5b4f131dedfe58d7974ee7c
#
_cell.length_a   1.000
_cell.length_b   1.000
_cell.length_c   1.000
_cell.angle_alpha   90.00
_cell.angle_beta   90.00
_cell.angle_gamma   90.00
#
_symmetry.space_group_name_H-M   'P 1'
#
loop_
_entity.id
_entity.type
_entity.pdbx_description
1 polymer ?
#
loop_
_entity_poly.entity_id
_entity_poly.type
_entity_poly.pdbx_seq_one_letter_code
_entity_poly.pdbx_strand_id
1 'polypeptide(L)'
;IGKQFRELFTSHIEITNDECDRRAIELLESVSLPNGADILRRYPHELSGGQRQRVGIAMALALDPALLIGDEPTSALDVTTQSQVVMQMLELAKEHNSAIVMVTHNLGVAAYMSDYIIVMKKGCVVDAGTPQDILENPSNEYTKQLKDAVPTLGGGRYID
;
A
#
# COMPACT_ATOMS: atom_id res chain seq x y z
N ILE A 1 -19.50 4.08 1.77
CA ILE A 1 -18.52 3.13 1.22
C ILE A 1 -19.21 2.18 0.24
N GLY A 2 -20.32 1.53 0.59
CA GLY A 2 -20.99 0.55 -0.27
C GLY A 2 -21.38 1.07 -1.65
N LYS A 3 -21.83 2.34 -1.74
CA LYS A 3 -22.11 2.96 -3.05
C LYS A 3 -20.88 2.98 -3.95
N GLN A 4 -19.70 3.28 -3.40
CA GLN A 4 -18.45 3.33 -4.15
C GLN A 4 -18.03 1.95 -4.67
N PHE A 5 -18.15 0.89 -3.85
CA PHE A 5 -17.90 -0.48 -4.30
C PHE A 5 -18.87 -0.91 -5.40
N ARG A 6 -20.18 -0.65 -5.23
CA ARG A 6 -21.16 -0.98 -6.27
C ARG A 6 -20.87 -0.25 -7.57
N GLU A 7 -20.56 1.04 -7.52
CA GLU A 7 -20.20 1.84 -8.70
C GLU A 7 -18.93 1.27 -9.38
N LEU A 8 -17.91 0.91 -8.58
CA LEU A 8 -16.68 0.29 -9.08
C LEU A 8 -16.98 -1.02 -9.81
N PHE A 9 -17.70 -1.96 -9.19
CA PHE A 9 -18.00 -3.24 -9.79
C PHE A 9 -18.89 -3.11 -11.02
N THR A 10 -20.02 -2.39 -10.91
CA THR A 10 -21.01 -2.29 -12.01
C THR A 10 -20.50 -1.52 -13.22
N SER A 11 -19.45 -0.69 -13.07
CA SER A 11 -18.80 0.01 -14.18
C SER A 11 -17.89 -0.89 -15.01
N HIS A 12 -17.51 -2.08 -14.49
CA HIS A 12 -16.51 -2.93 -15.13
C HIS A 12 -17.00 -4.35 -15.41
N ILE A 13 -17.97 -4.85 -14.64
CA ILE A 13 -18.50 -6.21 -14.77
C ILE A 13 -20.01 -6.22 -14.62
N GLU A 14 -20.67 -7.20 -15.25
CA GLU A 14 -22.09 -7.46 -15.04
C GLU A 14 -22.28 -8.21 -13.72
N ILE A 15 -22.88 -7.52 -12.71
CA ILE A 15 -23.01 -8.02 -11.36
C ILE A 15 -24.23 -7.41 -10.66
N THR A 16 -24.90 -8.16 -9.80
CA THR A 16 -26.00 -7.64 -8.99
C THR A 16 -25.52 -6.85 -7.77
N ASN A 17 -26.35 -5.97 -7.22
CA ASN A 17 -26.01 -5.20 -6.03
C ASN A 17 -25.70 -6.09 -4.81
N ASP A 18 -26.45 -7.20 -4.63
CA ASP A 18 -26.24 -8.13 -3.52
C ASP A 18 -24.90 -8.84 -3.64
N GLU A 19 -24.50 -9.20 -4.84
CA GLU A 19 -23.21 -9.81 -5.10
C GLU A 19 -22.05 -8.77 -4.96
N CYS A 20 -22.28 -7.50 -5.35
CA CYS A 20 -21.32 -6.42 -5.07
C CYS A 20 -21.06 -6.29 -3.57
N ASP A 21 -22.14 -6.26 -2.78
CA ASP A 21 -22.01 -6.11 -1.32
C ASP A 21 -21.29 -7.31 -0.70
N ARG A 22 -21.59 -8.54 -1.14
CA ARG A 22 -20.93 -9.74 -0.67
C ARG A 22 -19.41 -9.69 -0.95
N ARG A 23 -19.00 -9.40 -2.19
CA ARG A 23 -17.59 -9.27 -2.56
C ARG A 23 -16.90 -8.13 -1.82
N ALA A 24 -17.57 -7.01 -1.66
CA ALA A 24 -17.03 -5.88 -0.92
C ALA A 24 -16.80 -6.22 0.56
N ILE A 25 -17.69 -7.00 1.20
CA ILE A 25 -17.51 -7.47 2.57
C ILE A 25 -16.28 -8.39 2.66
N GLU A 26 -16.13 -9.36 1.76
CA GLU A 26 -14.97 -10.27 1.71
C GLU A 26 -13.65 -9.48 1.56
N LEU A 27 -13.62 -8.50 0.65
CA LEU A 27 -12.46 -7.61 0.46
C LEU A 27 -12.16 -6.75 1.70
N LEU A 28 -13.18 -6.23 2.37
CA LEU A 28 -12.98 -5.45 3.60
C LEU A 28 -12.43 -6.32 4.73
N GLU A 29 -12.88 -7.55 4.84
CA GLU A 29 -12.38 -8.52 5.82
C GLU A 29 -10.92 -8.93 5.52
N SER A 30 -10.56 -9.13 4.25
CA SER A 30 -9.18 -9.45 3.85
C SER A 30 -8.20 -8.33 4.19
N VAL A 31 -8.65 -7.06 4.20
CA VAL A 31 -7.84 -5.92 4.67
C VAL A 31 -7.95 -5.68 6.19
N SER A 32 -8.34 -6.69 6.97
CA SER A 32 -8.49 -6.61 8.43
C SER A 32 -9.45 -5.49 8.90
N LEU A 33 -10.53 -5.29 8.17
CA LEU A 33 -11.68 -4.48 8.57
C LEU A 33 -12.83 -5.40 8.93
N PRO A 34 -12.93 -5.86 10.20
CA PRO A 34 -14.02 -6.72 10.64
C PRO A 34 -15.36 -5.97 10.54
N ASN A 35 -16.44 -6.72 10.39
CA ASN A 35 -17.79 -6.18 10.21
C ASN A 35 -17.95 -5.37 8.91
N GLY A 36 -17.47 -5.91 7.78
CA GLY A 36 -17.55 -5.28 6.47
C GLY A 36 -18.94 -4.73 6.12
N ALA A 37 -20.02 -5.42 6.51
CA ALA A 37 -21.38 -4.97 6.32
C ALA A 37 -21.70 -3.62 7.01
N ASP A 38 -21.13 -3.36 8.18
CA ASP A 38 -21.28 -2.07 8.87
C ASP A 38 -20.42 -0.98 8.20
N ILE A 39 -19.22 -1.34 7.74
CA ILE A 39 -18.34 -0.43 6.98
C ILE A 39 -19.02 0.03 5.70
N LEU A 40 -19.69 -0.85 4.96
CA LEU A 40 -20.41 -0.50 3.74
C LEU A 40 -21.50 0.58 3.94
N ARG A 41 -22.07 0.66 5.14
CA ARG A 41 -23.10 1.65 5.49
C ARG A 41 -22.53 3.02 5.86
N ARG A 42 -21.22 3.08 6.21
CA ARG A 42 -20.57 4.30 6.67
C ARG A 42 -20.12 5.20 5.52
N TYR A 43 -19.96 6.46 5.86
CA TYR A 43 -19.30 7.46 5.02
C TYR A 43 -17.80 7.51 5.31
N PRO A 44 -16.94 7.97 4.36
CA PRO A 44 -15.50 8.06 4.58
C PRO A 44 -15.09 8.90 5.79
N HIS A 45 -15.84 9.94 6.14
CA HIS A 45 -15.56 10.80 7.29
C HIS A 45 -15.87 10.14 8.65
N GLU A 46 -16.62 9.04 8.66
CA GLU A 46 -16.92 8.26 9.88
C GLU A 46 -15.85 7.19 10.16
N LEU A 47 -14.83 7.07 9.29
CA LEU A 47 -13.74 6.12 9.41
C LEU A 47 -12.46 6.81 9.91
N SER A 48 -11.65 6.09 10.69
CA SER A 48 -10.30 6.53 11.03
C SER A 48 -9.40 6.60 9.78
N GLY A 49 -8.23 7.26 9.87
CA GLY A 49 -7.26 7.32 8.78
C GLY A 49 -6.86 5.93 8.27
N GLY A 50 -6.49 5.04 9.18
CA GLY A 50 -6.13 3.66 8.84
C GLY A 50 -7.29 2.85 8.24
N GLN A 51 -8.52 3.04 8.72
CA GLN A 51 -9.69 2.38 8.13
C GLN A 51 -9.95 2.88 6.70
N ARG A 52 -9.87 4.19 6.45
CA ARG A 52 -10.01 4.75 5.10
C ARG A 52 -8.95 4.19 4.14
N GLN A 53 -7.70 4.08 4.62
CA GLN A 53 -6.61 3.53 3.84
C GLN A 53 -6.87 2.08 3.45
N ARG A 54 -7.29 1.24 4.40
CA ARG A 54 -7.63 -0.17 4.16
C ARG A 54 -8.82 -0.31 3.20
N VAL A 55 -9.84 0.53 3.30
CA VAL A 55 -10.94 0.60 2.31
C VAL A 55 -10.39 0.94 0.93
N GLY A 56 -9.47 1.91 0.81
CA GLY A 56 -8.82 2.25 -0.45
C GLY A 56 -8.06 1.08 -1.07
N ILE A 57 -7.32 0.31 -0.26
CA ILE A 57 -6.60 -0.89 -0.71
C ILE A 57 -7.60 -1.97 -1.17
N ALA A 58 -8.66 -2.24 -0.40
CA ALA A 58 -9.70 -3.19 -0.78
C ALA A 58 -10.37 -2.82 -2.11
N MET A 59 -10.66 -1.54 -2.33
CA MET A 59 -11.20 -1.04 -3.60
C MET A 59 -10.20 -1.18 -4.75
N ALA A 60 -8.92 -0.92 -4.52
CA ALA A 60 -7.89 -1.05 -5.54
C ALA A 60 -7.69 -2.50 -5.99
N LEU A 61 -7.91 -3.47 -5.11
CA LEU A 61 -7.81 -4.91 -5.39
C LEU A 61 -9.12 -5.52 -5.92
N ALA A 62 -10.23 -4.79 -5.88
CA ALA A 62 -11.58 -5.33 -6.13
C ALA A 62 -11.79 -6.00 -7.50
N LEU A 63 -10.97 -5.68 -8.48
CA LEU A 63 -11.03 -6.19 -9.85
C LEU A 63 -9.78 -7.01 -10.24
N ASP A 64 -9.07 -7.55 -9.27
CA ASP A 64 -7.86 -8.37 -9.47
C ASP A 64 -6.86 -7.72 -10.45
N PRO A 65 -6.38 -6.49 -10.19
CA PRO A 65 -5.50 -5.79 -11.11
C PRO A 65 -4.14 -6.50 -11.23
N ALA A 66 -3.57 -6.55 -12.44
CA ALA A 66 -2.22 -7.06 -12.63
C ALA A 66 -1.14 -6.13 -12.02
N LEU A 67 -1.45 -4.85 -11.85
CA LEU A 67 -0.55 -3.84 -11.28
C LEU A 67 -1.31 -2.92 -10.31
N LEU A 68 -0.80 -2.80 -9.10
CA LEU A 68 -1.26 -1.85 -8.08
C LEU A 68 -0.27 -0.68 -7.99
N ILE A 69 -0.77 0.55 -8.14
CA ILE A 69 0.06 1.76 -8.01
C ILE A 69 -0.37 2.50 -6.75
N GLY A 70 0.54 2.67 -5.80
CA GLY A 70 0.33 3.42 -4.57
C GLY A 70 1.20 4.68 -4.53
N ASP A 71 0.55 5.85 -4.42
CA ASP A 71 1.22 7.13 -4.21
C ASP A 71 1.08 7.53 -2.73
N GLU A 72 2.19 7.46 -1.98
CA GLU A 72 2.25 7.74 -0.54
C GLU A 72 1.13 7.04 0.28
N PRO A 73 0.88 5.73 0.08
CA PRO A 73 -0.32 5.08 0.61
C PRO A 73 -0.32 4.96 2.14
N THR A 74 0.75 5.34 2.82
CA THR A 74 0.88 5.22 4.28
C THR A 74 1.28 6.52 4.98
N SER A 75 1.40 7.63 4.25
CA SER A 75 1.92 8.92 4.78
C SER A 75 1.07 9.54 5.90
N ALA A 76 -0.23 9.23 5.95
CA ALA A 76 -1.16 9.76 6.96
C ALA A 76 -1.32 8.83 8.19
N LEU A 77 -0.49 7.79 8.32
CA LEU A 77 -0.60 6.76 9.35
C LEU A 77 0.55 6.88 10.36
N ASP A 78 0.29 6.51 11.61
CA ASP A 78 1.34 6.28 12.60
C ASP A 78 2.22 5.07 12.20
N VAL A 79 3.43 5.01 12.74
CA VAL A 79 4.45 4.01 12.36
C VAL A 79 3.96 2.56 12.50
N THR A 80 3.21 2.26 13.55
CA THR A 80 2.68 0.91 13.80
C THR A 80 1.63 0.54 12.77
N THR A 81 0.69 1.42 12.52
CA THR A 81 -0.37 1.22 11.51
C THR A 81 0.22 1.17 10.09
N GLN A 82 1.25 2.00 9.82
CA GLN A 82 1.97 1.98 8.55
C GLN A 82 2.56 0.60 8.25
N SER A 83 3.30 0.02 9.20
CA SER A 83 3.91 -1.30 9.04
C SER A 83 2.86 -2.38 8.77
N GLN A 84 1.76 -2.38 9.51
CA GLN A 84 0.66 -3.33 9.32
C GLN A 84 0.03 -3.22 7.92
N VAL A 85 -0.22 -1.99 7.45
CA VAL A 85 -0.81 -1.75 6.13
C VAL A 85 0.13 -2.19 5.01
N VAL A 86 1.43 -1.91 5.14
CA VAL A 86 2.45 -2.34 4.17
C VAL A 86 2.52 -3.85 4.07
N MET A 87 2.62 -4.56 5.20
CA MET A 87 2.63 -6.03 5.22
C MET A 87 1.37 -6.60 4.55
N GLN A 88 0.22 -6.06 4.90
CA GLN A 88 -1.06 -6.49 4.34
C GLN A 88 -1.16 -6.26 2.82
N MET A 89 -0.65 -5.11 2.34
CA MET A 89 -0.57 -4.86 0.88
C MET A 89 0.28 -5.89 0.16
N LEU A 90 1.42 -6.29 0.74
CA LEU A 90 2.31 -7.30 0.16
C LEU A 90 1.64 -8.69 0.12
N GLU A 91 0.99 -9.10 1.22
CA GLU A 91 0.27 -10.37 1.30
C GLU A 91 -0.85 -10.45 0.26
N LEU A 92 -1.69 -9.42 0.22
CA LEU A 92 -2.83 -9.36 -0.72
C LEU A 92 -2.36 -9.27 -2.18
N ALA A 93 -1.33 -8.49 -2.47
CA ALA A 93 -0.79 -8.43 -3.82
C ALA A 93 -0.26 -9.80 -4.29
N LYS A 94 0.37 -10.56 -3.38
CA LYS A 94 0.82 -11.92 -3.66
C LYS A 94 -0.36 -12.88 -3.88
N GLU A 95 -1.41 -12.81 -3.06
CA GLU A 95 -2.62 -13.62 -3.22
C GLU A 95 -3.33 -13.36 -4.54
N HIS A 96 -3.42 -12.07 -4.94
CA HIS A 96 -4.04 -11.64 -6.20
C HIS A 96 -3.08 -11.70 -7.41
N ASN A 97 -1.83 -12.17 -7.23
CA ASN A 97 -0.79 -12.19 -8.27
C ASN A 97 -0.60 -10.81 -8.94
N SER A 98 -0.67 -9.75 -8.15
CA SER A 98 -0.52 -8.35 -8.56
C SER A 98 0.91 -7.87 -8.34
N ALA A 99 1.48 -7.13 -9.29
CA ALA A 99 2.69 -6.35 -9.06
C ALA A 99 2.36 -5.06 -8.29
N ILE A 100 3.32 -4.53 -7.53
CA ILE A 100 3.17 -3.24 -6.83
C ILE A 100 4.21 -2.24 -7.35
N VAL A 101 3.77 -1.04 -7.68
CA VAL A 101 4.62 0.15 -7.82
C VAL A 101 4.23 1.10 -6.70
N MET A 102 5.17 1.39 -5.80
CA MET A 102 4.94 2.30 -4.68
C MET A 102 5.80 3.56 -4.80
N VAL A 103 5.18 4.71 -4.70
CA VAL A 103 5.87 5.99 -4.53
C VAL A 103 5.86 6.33 -3.04
N THR A 104 7.03 6.55 -2.47
CA THR A 104 7.18 6.94 -1.05
C THR A 104 8.46 7.75 -0.84
N HIS A 105 8.44 8.64 0.14
CA HIS A 105 9.64 9.33 0.61
C HIS A 105 10.37 8.55 1.73
N ASN A 106 9.79 7.47 2.23
CA ASN A 106 10.37 6.65 3.29
C ASN A 106 11.19 5.51 2.69
N LEU A 107 12.53 5.69 2.68
CA LEU A 107 13.44 4.69 2.14
C LEU A 107 13.39 3.36 2.89
N GLY A 108 13.10 3.37 4.20
CA GLY A 108 12.94 2.16 5.01
C GLY A 108 11.74 1.33 4.55
N VAL A 109 10.61 1.97 4.27
CA VAL A 109 9.42 1.31 3.70
C VAL A 109 9.72 0.77 2.31
N ALA A 110 10.35 1.58 1.45
CA ALA A 110 10.75 1.14 0.11
C ALA A 110 11.66 -0.08 0.17
N ALA A 111 12.67 -0.08 1.05
CA ALA A 111 13.61 -1.20 1.18
C ALA A 111 12.98 -2.48 1.73
N TYR A 112 11.96 -2.34 2.61
CA TYR A 112 11.26 -3.48 3.17
C TYR A 112 10.36 -4.20 2.16
N MET A 113 9.69 -3.44 1.27
CA MET A 113 8.61 -4.01 0.46
C MET A 113 8.94 -4.22 -1.02
N SER A 114 10.08 -3.73 -1.51
CA SER A 114 10.38 -3.79 -2.95
C SER A 114 11.52 -4.74 -3.29
N ASP A 115 11.45 -5.33 -4.46
CA ASP A 115 12.54 -6.10 -5.07
C ASP A 115 13.54 -5.16 -5.78
N TYR A 116 13.07 -3.95 -6.16
CA TYR A 116 13.87 -2.96 -6.88
C TYR A 116 13.44 -1.54 -6.52
N ILE A 117 14.41 -0.66 -6.30
CA ILE A 117 14.20 0.74 -5.91
C ILE A 117 14.72 1.66 -7.01
N ILE A 118 13.93 2.67 -7.34
CA ILE A 118 14.32 3.78 -8.21
C ILE A 118 14.27 5.05 -7.39
N VAL A 119 15.41 5.71 -7.22
CA VAL A 119 15.51 6.99 -6.51
C VAL A 119 15.41 8.14 -7.52
N MET A 120 14.45 9.02 -7.29
CA MET A 120 14.20 10.18 -8.15
C MET A 120 14.46 11.49 -7.42
N LYS A 121 15.06 12.46 -8.13
CA LYS A 121 15.25 13.83 -7.65
C LYS A 121 14.98 14.82 -8.78
N LYS A 122 14.11 15.78 -8.55
CA LYS A 122 13.76 16.83 -9.53
C LYS A 122 13.36 16.26 -10.91
N GLY A 123 12.57 15.17 -10.92
CA GLY A 123 12.10 14.54 -12.15
C GLY A 123 13.10 13.62 -12.86
N CYS A 124 14.32 13.47 -12.33
CA CYS A 124 15.36 12.60 -12.91
C CYS A 124 15.61 11.39 -11.99
N VAL A 125 15.88 10.23 -12.60
CA VAL A 125 16.41 9.07 -11.89
C VAL A 125 17.86 9.36 -11.53
N VAL A 126 18.20 9.28 -10.24
CA VAL A 126 19.55 9.57 -9.72
C VAL A 126 20.25 8.34 -9.19
N ASP A 127 19.48 7.30 -8.83
CA ASP A 127 20.00 6.00 -8.38
C ASP A 127 18.98 4.91 -8.67
N ALA A 128 19.41 3.65 -8.84
CA ALA A 128 18.51 2.53 -9.01
C ALA A 128 19.23 1.23 -8.69
N GLY A 129 18.55 0.28 -8.05
CA GLY A 129 19.14 -1.01 -7.68
C GLY A 129 18.24 -1.83 -6.77
N THR A 130 18.76 -2.95 -6.30
CA THR A 130 18.11 -3.73 -5.25
C THR A 130 18.09 -2.93 -3.93
N PRO A 131 17.21 -3.25 -2.97
CA PRO A 131 17.24 -2.65 -1.64
C PRO A 131 18.63 -2.69 -1.00
N GLN A 132 19.36 -3.80 -1.17
CA GLN A 132 20.72 -3.93 -0.65
C GLN A 132 21.69 -2.96 -1.31
N ASP A 133 21.66 -2.80 -2.64
CA ASP A 133 22.51 -1.84 -3.35
C ASP A 133 22.27 -0.42 -2.86
N ILE A 134 20.99 -0.02 -2.76
CA ILE A 134 20.58 1.33 -2.35
C ILE A 134 20.93 1.61 -0.88
N LEU A 135 20.82 0.62 0.00
CA LEU A 135 21.11 0.79 1.43
C LEU A 135 22.61 0.65 1.76
N GLU A 136 23.32 -0.27 1.13
CA GLU A 136 24.72 -0.54 1.47
C GLU A 136 25.69 0.31 0.65
N ASN A 137 25.43 0.46 -0.64
CA ASN A 137 26.34 1.09 -1.62
C ASN A 137 25.67 2.16 -2.49
N PRO A 138 24.98 3.16 -1.92
CA PRO A 138 24.31 4.19 -2.71
C PRO A 138 25.31 4.95 -3.58
N SER A 139 25.03 5.05 -4.88
CA SER A 139 25.92 5.68 -5.84
C SER A 139 25.80 7.22 -5.83
N ASN A 140 24.64 7.73 -5.44
CA ASN A 140 24.32 9.15 -5.46
C ASN A 140 24.31 9.78 -4.07
N GLU A 141 24.81 11.00 -3.93
CA GLU A 141 24.86 11.73 -2.67
C GLU A 141 23.46 11.98 -2.07
N TYR A 142 22.46 12.17 -2.91
CA TYR A 142 21.08 12.33 -2.45
C TYR A 142 20.52 11.03 -1.84
N THR A 143 20.86 9.89 -2.43
CA THR A 143 20.48 8.57 -1.89
C THR A 143 21.12 8.35 -0.52
N LYS A 144 22.39 8.77 -0.34
CA LYS A 144 23.05 8.72 0.98
C LYS A 144 22.32 9.57 2.02
N GLN A 145 21.92 10.78 1.64
CA GLN A 145 21.13 11.66 2.53
C GLN A 145 19.79 11.04 2.92
N LEU A 146 19.09 10.39 1.98
CA LEU A 146 17.84 9.67 2.28
C LEU A 146 18.08 8.49 3.23
N LYS A 147 19.15 7.72 3.03
CA LYS A 147 19.55 6.62 3.90
C LYS A 147 19.84 7.11 5.33
N ASP A 148 20.61 8.18 5.46
CA ASP A 148 20.98 8.74 6.76
C ASP A 148 19.77 9.31 7.53
N ALA A 149 18.69 9.67 6.81
CA ALA A 149 17.44 10.12 7.39
C ALA A 149 16.53 8.96 7.88
N VAL A 150 16.82 7.70 7.55
CA VAL A 150 16.07 6.55 8.04
C VAL A 150 16.39 6.33 9.53
N PRO A 151 15.41 6.37 10.45
CA PRO A 151 15.66 6.15 11.87
C PRO A 151 16.19 4.72 12.09
N THR A 152 17.42 4.61 12.59
CA THR A 152 17.95 3.32 13.06
C THR A 152 17.53 3.12 14.52
N LEU A 153 16.63 2.20 14.79
CA LEU A 153 16.34 1.74 16.13
C LEU A 153 17.53 0.90 16.62
N GLY A 154 18.44 1.56 17.35
CA GLY A 154 19.43 0.89 18.19
C GLY A 154 20.30 -0.18 17.54
N GLY A 155 21.02 0.14 16.46
CA GLY A 155 22.21 -0.65 16.05
C GLY A 155 21.96 -2.06 15.47
N GLY A 156 20.71 -2.46 15.21
CA GLY A 156 20.36 -3.73 14.57
C GLY A 156 19.81 -3.51 13.17
N ARG A 157 20.32 -4.27 12.20
CA ARG A 157 19.86 -4.25 10.80
C ARG A 157 18.36 -4.56 10.72
N TYR A 158 17.65 -3.84 9.87
CA TYR A 158 16.24 -4.10 9.52
C TYR A 158 16.05 -5.33 8.60
N ILE A 159 17.05 -6.16 8.42
CA ILE A 159 17.00 -7.37 7.59
C ILE A 159 17.68 -8.51 8.35
N ASP A 160 16.87 -9.33 9.01
CA ASP A 160 17.10 -10.74 9.29
C ASP A 160 15.88 -11.52 8.81
#